data_64fd00f36b075e90f07ba829a6a617d8
#
_entry.id   64fd00f36b075e90f07ba829a6a617d8
#
_cell.length_a   1.000
_cell.length_b   1.000
_cell.length_c   1.000
_cell.angle_alpha   90.00
_cell.angle_beta   90.00
_cell.angle_gamma   90.00
#
_symmetry.space_group_name_H-M   'P 1'
#
loop_
_entity.id
_entity.type
_entity.pdbx_description
1 polymer ?
#
loop_
_entity_poly.entity_id
_entity_poly.type
_entity_poly.pdbx_seq_one_letter_code
_entity_poly.pdbx_strand_id
1 'polypeptide(L)'
;MKHEDRKKFENVSLFTFDEMLNGKLDRWESCTLNGRNSPSLVYSLVIDMFRYIGDTRPEEQLLTECKTDRDWFQKHTWTTIQHNKWRDEHLIPIIMKRMRLPKYRAERESSWFMLQWSFKIED
;
A
#
# COMPACT_ATOMS: atom_id res chain seq x y z
N MET A 1 13.77 1.23 14.03
CA MET A 1 13.67 -0.06 13.31
C MET A 1 15.00 -0.78 13.39
N LYS A 2 14.97 -2.05 13.70
CA LYS A 2 16.18 -2.88 13.74
C LYS A 2 16.72 -3.10 12.34
N HIS A 3 18.04 -3.29 12.21
CA HIS A 3 18.67 -3.52 10.93
C HIS A 3 18.05 -4.71 10.15
N GLU A 4 17.73 -5.78 10.84
CA GLU A 4 17.13 -6.97 10.25
C GLU A 4 15.73 -6.70 9.67
N ASP A 5 14.92 -5.91 10.38
CA ASP A 5 13.58 -5.54 9.93
C ASP A 5 13.66 -4.65 8.69
N ARG A 6 14.61 -3.73 8.68
CA ARG A 6 14.87 -2.86 7.55
C ARG A 6 15.25 -3.67 6.30
N LYS A 7 16.09 -4.67 6.49
CA LYS A 7 16.51 -5.55 5.40
C LYS A 7 15.35 -6.35 4.83
N LYS A 8 14.40 -6.77 5.68
CA LYS A 8 13.18 -7.46 5.24
C LYS A 8 12.36 -6.59 4.29
N PHE A 9 12.22 -5.31 4.59
CA PHE A 9 11.44 -4.40 3.75
C PHE A 9 12.14 -4.06 2.45
N GLU A 10 13.45 -4.03 2.44
CA GLU A 10 14.23 -3.82 1.22
C GLU A 10 14.11 -4.98 0.24
N ASN A 11 13.76 -6.16 0.71
CA ASN A 11 13.64 -7.37 -0.09
C ASN A 11 12.18 -7.79 -0.30
N VAL A 12 11.29 -6.81 -0.55
CA VAL A 12 9.87 -7.09 -0.80
C VAL A 12 9.67 -8.01 -2.01
N SER A 13 10.61 -8.06 -2.93
CA SER A 13 10.58 -8.97 -4.09
C SER A 13 10.61 -10.45 -3.69
N LEU A 14 10.96 -10.77 -2.45
CA LEU A 14 10.93 -12.16 -1.95
C LEU A 14 9.51 -12.67 -1.73
N PHE A 15 8.52 -11.78 -1.70
CA PHE A 15 7.14 -12.12 -1.36
C PHE A 15 6.19 -11.60 -2.42
N THR A 16 5.16 -12.39 -2.72
CA THR A 16 4.03 -11.91 -3.52
C THR A 16 3.20 -10.93 -2.69
N PHE A 17 2.34 -10.17 -3.38
CA PHE A 17 1.42 -9.26 -2.69
C PHE A 17 0.54 -10.01 -1.68
N ASP A 18 0.02 -11.17 -2.04
CA ASP A 18 -0.80 -11.97 -1.13
C ASP A 18 -0.02 -12.41 0.11
N GLU A 19 1.22 -12.85 -0.05
CA GLU A 19 2.05 -13.23 1.08
C GLU A 19 2.33 -12.05 2.00
N MET A 20 2.62 -10.88 1.43
CA MET A 20 2.82 -9.66 2.18
C MET A 20 1.54 -9.24 2.92
N LEU A 21 0.41 -9.32 2.23
CA LEU A 21 -0.88 -8.97 2.80
C LEU A 21 -1.21 -9.85 4.01
N ASN A 22 -1.04 -11.16 3.88
CA ASN A 22 -1.30 -12.09 4.97
C ASN A 22 -0.42 -11.82 6.19
N GLY A 23 0.83 -11.40 5.97
CA GLY A 23 1.74 -11.07 7.07
C GLY A 23 1.53 -9.70 7.69
N LYS A 24 0.69 -8.84 7.09
CA LYS A 24 0.54 -7.44 7.51
C LYS A 24 -0.87 -7.07 7.99
N LEU A 25 -1.84 -7.91 7.71
CA LEU A 25 -3.23 -7.59 8.03
C LEU A 25 -3.50 -7.44 9.52
N ASP A 26 -2.81 -8.18 10.37
CA ASP A 26 -3.02 -8.12 11.81
C ASP A 26 -2.92 -6.69 12.35
N ARG A 27 -1.93 -5.93 11.85
CA ARG A 27 -1.75 -4.54 12.27
C ARG A 27 -2.96 -3.68 11.88
N TRP A 28 -3.41 -3.83 10.64
CA TRP A 28 -4.53 -3.02 10.14
C TRP A 28 -5.85 -3.42 10.75
N GLU A 29 -6.06 -4.69 10.98
CA GLU A 29 -7.25 -5.16 11.68
C GLU A 29 -7.37 -4.56 13.08
N SER A 30 -6.26 -4.42 13.78
CA SER A 30 -6.26 -3.82 15.12
C SER A 30 -6.52 -2.31 15.09
N CYS A 31 -6.30 -1.66 13.94
CA CYS A 31 -6.50 -0.22 13.78
C CYS A 31 -7.90 0.16 13.30
N THR A 32 -8.70 -0.80 12.82
CA THR A 32 -10.05 -0.53 12.32
C THR A 32 -11.08 -0.84 13.39
N LEU A 33 -12.21 -0.16 13.33
CA LEU A 33 -13.37 -0.51 14.16
C LEU A 33 -14.00 -1.82 13.69
N ASN A 34 -13.71 -2.18 12.43
CA ASN A 34 -14.24 -3.36 11.81
C ASN A 34 -13.16 -3.92 10.87
N GLY A 35 -12.31 -4.77 11.40
CA GLY A 35 -11.18 -5.36 10.69
C GLY A 35 -11.54 -6.11 9.41
N ARG A 36 -12.82 -6.43 9.20
CA ARG A 36 -13.27 -7.15 8.02
C ARG A 36 -13.01 -6.42 6.71
N ASN A 37 -12.84 -5.10 6.77
CA ASN A 37 -12.62 -4.28 5.58
C ASN A 37 -11.16 -4.10 5.22
N SER A 38 -10.22 -4.56 6.06
CA SER A 38 -8.80 -4.32 5.84
C SER A 38 -8.27 -4.86 4.50
N PRO A 39 -8.56 -6.12 4.12
CA PRO A 39 -8.10 -6.62 2.81
C PRO A 39 -8.68 -5.82 1.65
N SER A 40 -9.97 -5.52 1.70
CA SER A 40 -10.65 -4.74 0.66
C SER A 40 -10.08 -3.33 0.56
N LEU A 41 -9.76 -2.71 1.69
CA LEU A 41 -9.15 -1.38 1.71
C LEU A 41 -7.77 -1.38 1.06
N VAL A 42 -6.92 -2.35 1.39
CA VAL A 42 -5.58 -2.45 0.81
C VAL A 42 -5.66 -2.64 -0.70
N TYR A 43 -6.49 -3.55 -1.17
CA TYR A 43 -6.66 -3.77 -2.60
C TYR A 43 -7.15 -2.50 -3.31
N SER A 44 -8.12 -1.81 -2.74
CA SER A 44 -8.64 -0.56 -3.32
C SER A 44 -7.55 0.51 -3.41
N LEU A 45 -6.75 0.65 -2.38
CA LEU A 45 -5.67 1.64 -2.36
C LEU A 45 -4.59 1.32 -3.38
N VAL A 46 -4.22 0.05 -3.51
CA VAL A 46 -3.23 -0.37 -4.49
C VAL A 46 -3.71 -0.09 -5.91
N ILE A 47 -4.96 -0.41 -6.23
CA ILE A 47 -5.53 -0.12 -7.53
C ILE A 47 -5.55 1.40 -7.78
N ASP A 48 -5.92 2.20 -6.80
CA ASP A 48 -5.91 3.65 -6.92
C ASP A 48 -4.52 4.19 -7.25
N MET A 49 -3.47 3.61 -6.63
CA MET A 49 -2.08 3.96 -6.94
C MET A 49 -1.77 3.75 -8.42
N PHE A 50 -2.17 2.61 -8.98
CA PHE A 50 -1.95 2.32 -10.39
C PHE A 50 -2.71 3.27 -11.30
N ARG A 51 -3.95 3.60 -10.96
CA ARG A 51 -4.74 4.59 -11.71
C ARG A 51 -4.07 5.95 -11.68
N TYR A 52 -3.50 6.31 -10.55
CA TYR A 52 -2.84 7.61 -10.39
C TYR A 52 -1.64 7.79 -11.31
N ILE A 53 -0.86 6.72 -11.54
CA ILE A 53 0.27 6.78 -12.45
C ILE A 53 -0.12 6.55 -13.91
N GLY A 54 -1.41 6.42 -14.21
CA GLY A 54 -1.91 6.29 -15.57
C GLY A 54 -2.11 4.88 -16.08
N ASP A 55 -1.97 3.88 -15.22
CA ASP A 55 -2.24 2.49 -15.59
C ASP A 55 -3.75 2.25 -15.55
N THR A 56 -4.35 2.02 -16.72
CA THR A 56 -5.78 1.87 -16.88
C THR A 56 -6.23 0.43 -17.12
N ARG A 57 -5.33 -0.54 -16.94
CA ARG A 57 -5.68 -1.95 -17.12
C ARG A 57 -6.80 -2.38 -16.19
N PRO A 58 -7.59 -3.40 -16.57
CA PRO A 58 -8.66 -3.89 -15.70
C PRO A 58 -8.16 -4.28 -14.32
N GLU A 59 -8.96 -4.00 -13.32
CA GLU A 59 -8.63 -4.29 -11.91
C GLU A 59 -8.27 -5.75 -11.70
N GLU A 60 -9.03 -6.67 -12.29
CA GLU A 60 -8.77 -8.11 -12.17
C GLU A 60 -7.39 -8.49 -12.68
N GLN A 61 -6.96 -7.89 -13.79
CA GLN A 61 -5.64 -8.13 -14.34
C GLN A 61 -4.54 -7.64 -13.39
N LEU A 62 -4.69 -6.43 -12.88
CA LEU A 62 -3.72 -5.85 -11.94
C LEU A 62 -3.61 -6.70 -10.67
N LEU A 63 -4.72 -7.12 -10.11
CA LEU A 63 -4.72 -7.95 -8.90
C LEU A 63 -4.11 -9.32 -9.15
N THR A 64 -4.39 -9.92 -10.31
CA THR A 64 -3.80 -11.21 -10.65
C THR A 64 -2.29 -11.11 -10.77
N GLU A 65 -1.79 -10.07 -11.44
CA GLU A 65 -0.35 -9.86 -11.59
C GLU A 65 0.33 -9.65 -10.23
N CYS A 66 -0.25 -8.85 -9.34
CA CYS A 66 0.37 -8.60 -8.06
C CYS A 66 0.39 -9.83 -7.15
N LYS A 67 -0.54 -10.74 -7.32
CA LYS A 67 -0.57 -11.99 -6.55
C LYS A 67 0.49 -12.99 -7.01
N THR A 68 0.87 -12.93 -8.28
CA THR A 68 1.76 -13.93 -8.88
C THR A 68 3.18 -13.43 -9.13
N ASP A 69 3.40 -12.13 -9.15
CA ASP A 69 4.69 -11.52 -9.46
C ASP A 69 5.30 -10.88 -8.21
N ARG A 70 6.42 -11.44 -7.76
CA ARG A 70 7.12 -10.97 -6.55
C ARG A 70 7.71 -9.58 -6.71
N ASP A 71 8.03 -9.20 -7.94
CA ASP A 71 8.66 -7.91 -8.24
C ASP A 71 7.67 -6.86 -8.73
N TRP A 72 6.39 -7.13 -8.58
CA TRP A 72 5.33 -6.32 -9.14
C TRP A 72 5.45 -4.83 -8.83
N PHE A 73 5.66 -4.48 -7.57
CA PHE A 73 5.80 -3.08 -7.17
C PHE A 73 7.06 -2.43 -7.72
N GLN A 74 8.13 -3.21 -7.91
CA GLN A 74 9.41 -2.69 -8.36
C GLN A 74 9.44 -2.37 -9.85
N LYS A 75 8.48 -2.87 -10.60
CA LYS A 75 8.35 -2.58 -12.04
C LYS A 75 7.78 -1.21 -12.32
N HIS A 76 7.27 -0.55 -11.31
CA HIS A 76 6.61 0.75 -11.42
C HIS A 76 7.34 1.77 -10.57
N THR A 77 7.39 3.00 -11.09
CA THR A 77 8.04 4.10 -10.39
C THR A 77 7.13 5.32 -10.40
N TRP A 78 7.36 6.20 -9.47
CA TRP A 78 6.79 7.54 -9.46
C TRP A 78 7.78 8.52 -8.86
N THR A 79 7.53 9.81 -9.05
CA THR A 79 8.37 10.85 -8.47
C THR A 79 8.01 11.07 -7.01
N THR A 80 8.88 11.73 -6.27
CA THR A 80 8.59 12.15 -4.89
C THR A 80 7.32 13.00 -4.84
N ILE A 81 7.12 13.87 -5.83
CA ILE A 81 5.94 14.73 -5.90
C ILE A 81 4.67 13.88 -6.06
N GLN A 82 4.67 12.91 -6.95
CA GLN A 82 3.54 12.01 -7.14
C GLN A 82 3.25 11.21 -5.89
N HIS A 83 4.28 10.67 -5.27
CA HIS A 83 4.17 9.92 -4.02
C HIS A 83 3.48 10.76 -2.94
N ASN A 84 3.97 11.97 -2.72
CA ASN A 84 3.46 12.82 -1.66
C ASN A 84 2.04 13.30 -1.95
N LYS A 85 1.74 13.64 -3.21
CA LYS A 85 0.40 14.07 -3.61
C LYS A 85 -0.62 12.95 -3.46
N TRP A 86 -0.27 11.76 -3.91
CA TRP A 86 -1.19 10.62 -3.77
C TRP A 86 -1.46 10.32 -2.29
N ARG A 87 -0.42 10.32 -1.46
CA ARG A 87 -0.58 10.13 -0.03
C ARG A 87 -1.53 11.15 0.58
N ASP A 88 -1.31 12.44 0.28
CA ASP A 88 -2.05 13.52 0.91
C ASP A 88 -3.47 13.67 0.37
N GLU A 89 -3.68 13.43 -0.92
CA GLU A 89 -4.97 13.64 -1.58
C GLU A 89 -5.86 12.39 -1.62
N HIS A 90 -5.27 11.20 -1.57
CA HIS A 90 -6.00 9.93 -1.68
C HIS A 90 -5.87 9.07 -0.43
N LEU A 91 -4.65 8.72 -0.07
CA LEU A 91 -4.41 7.73 0.98
C LEU A 91 -4.91 8.20 2.35
N ILE A 92 -4.46 9.36 2.81
CA ILE A 92 -4.83 9.87 4.13
C ILE A 92 -6.34 10.09 4.25
N PRO A 93 -7.02 10.75 3.29
CA PRO A 93 -8.47 10.91 3.37
C PRO A 93 -9.24 9.59 3.39
N ILE A 94 -8.81 8.60 2.61
CA ILE A 94 -9.47 7.29 2.59
C ILE A 94 -9.29 6.58 3.92
N ILE A 95 -8.08 6.61 4.49
CA ILE A 95 -7.82 6.01 5.80
C ILE A 95 -8.68 6.67 6.88
N MET A 96 -8.76 7.99 6.87
CA MET A 96 -9.61 8.73 7.82
C MET A 96 -11.05 8.24 7.76
N LYS A 97 -11.58 8.11 6.55
CA LYS A 97 -12.98 7.72 6.34
C LYS A 97 -13.23 6.25 6.66
N ARG A 98 -12.41 5.37 6.11
CA ARG A 98 -12.64 3.92 6.20
C ARG A 98 -12.27 3.35 7.56
N MET A 99 -11.22 3.86 8.18
CA MET A 99 -10.77 3.40 9.48
C MET A 99 -11.27 4.27 10.62
N ARG A 100 -12.00 5.34 10.30
CA ARG A 100 -12.56 6.30 11.28
C ARG A 100 -11.51 6.84 12.22
N LEU A 101 -10.39 7.29 11.66
CA LEU A 101 -9.28 7.84 12.40
C LEU A 101 -9.18 9.35 12.21
N PRO A 102 -8.73 10.09 13.24
CA PRO A 102 -8.37 11.51 13.06
C PRO A 102 -7.13 11.62 12.17
N LYS A 103 -6.92 12.82 11.63
CA LYS A 103 -5.86 13.05 10.64
C LYS A 103 -4.48 12.62 11.13
N TYR A 104 -4.11 12.95 12.35
CA TYR A 104 -2.78 12.63 12.87
C TYR A 104 -2.53 11.11 12.91
N ARG A 105 -3.56 10.33 13.19
CA ARG A 105 -3.46 8.87 13.20
C ARG A 105 -3.48 8.30 11.79
N ALA A 106 -4.28 8.90 10.90
CA ALA A 106 -4.30 8.50 9.50
C ALA A 106 -2.95 8.76 8.83
N GLU A 107 -2.28 9.85 9.18
CA GLU A 107 -0.93 10.13 8.69
C GLU A 107 0.06 9.06 9.13
N ARG A 108 -0.04 8.60 10.36
CA ARG A 108 0.79 7.51 10.89
C ARG A 108 0.53 6.20 10.14
N GLU A 109 -0.73 5.87 9.93
CA GLU A 109 -1.10 4.66 9.17
C GLU A 109 -0.71 4.77 7.70
N SER A 110 -0.77 5.97 7.12
CA SER A 110 -0.33 6.18 5.75
C SER A 110 1.16 5.89 5.59
N SER A 111 1.98 6.29 6.55
CA SER A 111 3.41 6.01 6.53
C SER A 111 3.67 4.51 6.56
N TRP A 112 2.93 3.78 7.39
CA TRP A 112 3.02 2.33 7.45
C TRP A 112 2.61 1.68 6.12
N PHE A 113 1.52 2.15 5.52
CA PHE A 113 1.07 1.64 4.21
C PHE A 113 2.13 1.87 3.14
N MET A 114 2.65 3.09 3.04
CA MET A 114 3.64 3.43 2.01
C MET A 114 4.93 2.63 2.15
N LEU A 115 5.30 2.27 3.37
CA LEU A 115 6.45 1.42 3.61
C LEU A 115 6.27 0.02 3.04
N GLN A 116 5.03 -0.48 3.00
CA GLN A 116 4.74 -1.85 2.58
C GLN A 116 4.40 -1.96 1.09
N TRP A 117 3.67 -1.01 0.55
CA TRP A 117 3.04 -1.15 -0.76
C TRP A 117 3.21 0.05 -1.71
N SER A 118 4.27 0.77 -1.59
CA SER A 118 4.54 1.89 -2.50
C SER A 118 5.40 1.46 -3.69
N PHE A 119 5.23 2.18 -4.79
CA PHE A 119 6.15 2.08 -5.92
C PHE A 119 7.51 2.65 -5.55
N LYS A 120 8.53 2.29 -6.33
CA LYS A 120 9.85 2.86 -6.19
C LYS A 120 9.83 4.36 -6.53
N ILE A 121 10.48 5.18 -5.72
CA ILE A 121 10.63 6.60 -6.04
C ILE A 121 11.84 6.78 -6.94
N GLU A 122 11.62 7.46 -8.05
CA GLU A 122 12.66 7.72 -9.03
C GLU A 122 12.43 9.12 -9.62
N ASP A 123 13.21 10.07 -9.15
CA ASP A 123 13.16 11.46 -9.59
C ASP A 123 14.06 11.75 -10.79
#